data_d8a83d29607dfbef711268a335bbd09e
#
_entry.id   d8a83d29607dfbef711268a335bbd09e
#
_cell.length_a   1.000
_cell.length_b   1.000
_cell.length_c   1.000
_cell.angle_alpha   90.00
_cell.angle_beta   90.00
_cell.angle_gamma   90.00
#
_symmetry.space_group_name_H-M   'P 1'
#
loop_
_entity.id
_entity.type
_entity.pdbx_description
1 polymer ?
#
loop_
_entity_poly.entity_id
_entity_poly.type
_entity_poly.pdbx_seq_one_letter_code
_entity_poly.pdbx_strand_id
1 'polypeptide(L)'
;MRKKPELLAPAGDMEKLRMAVLYGADAVYLAGTSFGMRSFAGNFTADELPEAVRFAHDHGVRVHVTVNTMPRNDEVARLPEHLERLNDLGVDALILADLGAFTLAGRYAPRCERHISTQQSIANYECARAWYDLGAKRVVLAREVSLQEIREMREKLPPDLELETFCHGAMCVSYSGRCLLSNYMTGRDSNRGACAQPCRYQYALMEEKRPGEYFPVFEDEKGTYIMNSRDMCMIGHLDDIMDAGIDCIKIEGRAKSEYYAAIVTGAYRHVLDEVAAGETLDPVWLDEVEHVSHRHYSTGFYYGQPGQYYDNSRYIRDWQVVAVVESCDANGMATLSLRNKFRAGDTVEVVGPDCKPFSMVVPEMRDAEGFTLLEPRNPRMIFTMQLPRSVPAMSFVRHAVDLSARN
;
A
#
# COMPACT_ATOMS: atom_id res chain seq x y z
N MET A 1 -4.22 -28.32 1.51
CA MET A 1 -4.54 -26.91 1.25
C MET A 1 -3.38 -26.07 1.77
N ARG A 2 -2.89 -25.13 0.99
CA ARG A 2 -1.90 -24.16 1.44
C ARG A 2 -2.53 -23.27 2.50
N LYS A 3 -1.76 -22.88 3.54
CA LYS A 3 -2.24 -21.91 4.54
C LYS A 3 -2.32 -20.55 3.87
N LYS A 4 -3.52 -19.95 3.83
CA LYS A 4 -3.74 -18.61 3.28
C LYS A 4 -3.14 -17.56 4.24
N PRO A 5 -2.20 -16.71 3.78
CA PRO A 5 -1.67 -15.63 4.61
C PRO A 5 -2.70 -14.49 4.78
N GLU A 6 -2.56 -13.72 5.85
CA GLU A 6 -3.31 -12.49 6.08
C GLU A 6 -2.95 -11.46 5.01
N LEU A 7 -3.93 -10.82 4.38
CA LEU A 7 -3.75 -9.71 3.44
C LEU A 7 -3.80 -8.39 4.20
N LEU A 8 -2.65 -7.74 4.36
CA LEU A 8 -2.49 -6.48 5.09
C LEU A 8 -2.43 -5.30 4.12
N ALA A 9 -3.49 -4.49 4.11
CA ALA A 9 -3.66 -3.37 3.19
C ALA A 9 -3.36 -2.00 3.83
N PRO A 10 -2.90 -1.00 3.04
CA PRO A 10 -2.60 0.34 3.53
C PRO A 10 -3.86 1.17 3.74
N ALA A 11 -3.96 1.88 4.88
CA ALA A 11 -5.01 2.86 5.17
C ALA A 11 -4.38 4.19 5.61
N GLY A 12 -4.30 5.17 4.70
CA GLY A 12 -3.72 6.48 5.00
C GLY A 12 -4.72 7.48 5.59
N ASP A 13 -6.01 7.28 5.33
CA ASP A 13 -7.14 8.07 5.80
C ASP A 13 -8.41 7.21 5.80
N MET A 14 -9.54 7.78 6.23
CA MET A 14 -10.79 7.04 6.36
C MET A 14 -11.35 6.53 5.03
N GLU A 15 -11.18 7.26 3.93
CA GLU A 15 -11.64 6.85 2.59
C GLU A 15 -10.84 5.61 2.12
N LYS A 16 -9.50 5.63 2.27
CA LYS A 16 -8.65 4.48 1.95
C LYS A 16 -8.90 3.28 2.86
N LEU A 17 -9.19 3.52 4.13
CA LEU A 17 -9.56 2.45 5.06
C LEU A 17 -10.83 1.74 4.61
N ARG A 18 -11.87 2.48 4.28
CA ARG A 18 -13.13 1.92 3.75
C ARG A 18 -12.89 1.11 2.48
N MET A 19 -12.08 1.65 1.55
CA MET A 19 -11.72 0.93 0.33
C MET A 19 -10.98 -0.38 0.64
N ALA A 20 -9.93 -0.35 1.44
CA ALA A 20 -9.17 -1.55 1.79
C ALA A 20 -10.05 -2.64 2.42
N VAL A 21 -10.92 -2.25 3.36
CA VAL A 21 -11.86 -3.15 4.05
C VAL A 21 -12.85 -3.78 3.06
N LEU A 22 -13.53 -2.95 2.25
CA LEU A 22 -14.56 -3.42 1.33
C LEU A 22 -13.99 -4.24 0.17
N TYR A 23 -12.73 -4.01 -0.21
CA TYR A 23 -12.05 -4.77 -1.26
C TYR A 23 -11.30 -6.01 -0.72
N GLY A 24 -11.55 -6.43 0.51
CA GLY A 24 -11.20 -7.75 1.02
C GLY A 24 -9.87 -7.85 1.78
N ALA A 25 -9.39 -6.77 2.41
CA ALA A 25 -8.30 -6.87 3.36
C ALA A 25 -8.70 -7.70 4.59
N ASP A 26 -7.79 -8.55 5.09
CA ASP A 26 -7.96 -9.25 6.38
C ASP A 26 -7.50 -8.33 7.53
N ALA A 27 -6.55 -7.44 7.25
CA ALA A 27 -6.07 -6.44 8.19
C ALA A 27 -5.70 -5.14 7.45
N VAL A 28 -5.77 -4.01 8.15
CA VAL A 28 -5.31 -2.71 7.66
C VAL A 28 -4.21 -2.16 8.55
N TYR A 29 -3.21 -1.49 7.95
CA TYR A 29 -2.24 -0.74 8.73
C TYR A 29 -2.36 0.75 8.50
N LEU A 30 -2.37 1.49 9.60
CA LEU A 30 -2.58 2.93 9.62
C LEU A 30 -1.64 3.62 10.62
N ALA A 31 -1.66 4.94 10.65
CA ALA A 31 -0.91 5.73 11.64
C ALA A 31 -1.80 6.82 12.22
N GLY A 32 -1.59 7.10 13.50
CA GLY A 32 -2.00 8.36 14.10
C GLY A 32 -1.07 9.51 13.66
N THR A 33 -1.41 10.72 14.10
CA THR A 33 -0.60 11.94 13.87
C THR A 33 0.75 11.92 14.61
N SER A 34 0.95 10.98 15.56
CA SER A 34 2.17 10.85 16.36
C SER A 34 2.83 9.48 16.16
N PHE A 35 4.16 9.44 16.23
CA PHE A 35 5.00 8.24 16.21
C PHE A 35 4.90 7.35 14.96
N GLY A 36 4.11 7.72 13.94
CA GLY A 36 4.01 7.02 12.68
C GLY A 36 4.96 7.55 11.60
N MET A 37 5.55 6.67 10.81
CA MET A 37 6.24 7.04 9.57
C MET A 37 5.25 7.59 8.54
N ARG A 38 5.73 8.42 7.59
CA ARG A 38 4.90 9.05 6.57
C ARG A 38 4.08 10.24 7.06
N SER A 39 4.70 11.20 7.73
CA SER A 39 4.06 12.43 8.23
C SER A 39 3.34 13.25 7.13
N PHE A 40 3.67 13.06 5.86
CA PHE A 40 3.04 13.71 4.70
C PHE A 40 1.98 12.85 4.00
N ALA A 41 1.79 11.59 4.38
CA ALA A 41 0.61 10.82 4.02
C ALA A 41 -0.54 11.22 4.96
N GLY A 42 -1.77 10.99 4.56
CA GLY A 42 -2.89 11.07 5.51
C GLY A 42 -2.58 10.25 6.77
N ASN A 43 -2.92 10.79 7.92
CA ASN A 43 -2.81 10.12 9.22
C ASN A 43 -4.09 10.41 9.99
N PHE A 44 -4.54 9.44 10.77
CA PHE A 44 -5.76 9.58 11.55
C PHE A 44 -5.53 10.51 12.73
N THR A 45 -6.41 11.47 12.89
CA THR A 45 -6.44 12.31 14.08
C THR A 45 -6.88 11.49 15.30
N ALA A 46 -6.73 12.08 16.48
CA ALA A 46 -7.15 11.46 17.71
C ALA A 46 -8.66 11.15 17.74
N ASP A 47 -9.46 11.93 17.02
CA ASP A 47 -10.92 11.79 16.96
C ASP A 47 -11.38 10.82 15.86
N GLU A 48 -10.63 10.70 14.76
CA GLU A 48 -10.91 9.76 13.66
C GLU A 48 -10.51 8.32 13.96
N LEU A 49 -9.46 8.12 14.77
CA LEU A 49 -8.92 6.79 15.04
C LEU A 49 -9.95 5.84 15.70
N PRO A 50 -10.78 6.25 16.68
CA PRO A 50 -11.83 5.39 17.22
C PRO A 50 -12.86 4.96 16.19
N GLU A 51 -13.26 5.85 15.27
CA GLU A 51 -14.18 5.51 14.17
C GLU A 51 -13.53 4.50 13.22
N ALA A 52 -12.26 4.72 12.87
CA ALA A 52 -11.50 3.83 11.99
C ALA A 52 -11.39 2.40 12.55
N VAL A 53 -11.04 2.26 13.83
CA VAL A 53 -10.95 0.96 14.52
C VAL A 53 -12.30 0.27 14.55
N ARG A 54 -13.35 0.99 14.98
CA ARG A 54 -14.71 0.42 15.01
C ARG A 54 -15.17 -0.03 13.63
N PHE A 55 -15.02 0.82 12.59
CA PHE A 55 -15.42 0.46 11.22
C PHE A 55 -14.74 -0.80 10.73
N ALA A 56 -13.42 -0.94 10.92
CA ALA A 56 -12.69 -2.14 10.53
C ALA A 56 -13.19 -3.37 11.29
N HIS A 57 -13.34 -3.28 12.61
CA HIS A 57 -13.81 -4.39 13.45
C HIS A 57 -15.25 -4.80 13.14
N ASP A 58 -16.14 -3.86 12.83
CA ASP A 58 -17.54 -4.15 12.42
C ASP A 58 -17.58 -4.98 11.12
N HIS A 59 -16.50 -4.95 10.32
CA HIS A 59 -16.32 -5.75 9.11
C HIS A 59 -15.40 -6.97 9.30
N GLY A 60 -14.98 -7.27 10.55
CA GLY A 60 -14.10 -8.39 10.86
C GLY A 60 -12.63 -8.19 10.44
N VAL A 61 -12.21 -6.96 10.16
CA VAL A 61 -10.87 -6.59 9.71
C VAL A 61 -10.02 -6.09 10.88
N ARG A 62 -8.80 -6.63 11.04
CA ARG A 62 -7.86 -6.24 12.10
C ARG A 62 -7.21 -4.88 11.81
N VAL A 63 -6.85 -4.15 12.87
CA VAL A 63 -6.20 -2.84 12.78
C VAL A 63 -4.81 -2.88 13.39
N HIS A 64 -3.78 -2.63 12.56
CA HIS A 64 -2.40 -2.51 12.98
C HIS A 64 -1.94 -1.06 12.94
N VAL A 65 -1.55 -0.50 14.08
CA VAL A 65 -1.12 0.90 14.17
C VAL A 65 0.41 0.99 14.14
N THR A 66 0.94 1.85 13.26
CA THR A 66 2.38 2.08 13.20
C THR A 66 2.83 3.04 14.31
N VAL A 67 3.76 2.58 15.15
CA VAL A 67 4.51 3.34 16.14
C VAL A 67 6.00 3.14 15.83
N ASN A 68 6.38 3.47 14.60
CA ASN A 68 7.63 3.02 14.00
C ASN A 68 8.60 4.14 13.60
N THR A 69 8.43 5.33 14.16
CA THR A 69 9.49 6.36 14.13
C THR A 69 10.61 5.98 15.11
N MET A 70 11.77 6.59 14.94
CA MET A 70 12.86 6.54 15.95
C MET A 70 12.67 7.70 16.93
N PRO A 71 12.06 7.47 18.11
CA PRO A 71 11.75 8.54 19.06
C PRO A 71 13.04 9.09 19.69
N ARG A 72 13.09 10.39 19.93
CA ARG A 72 14.14 11.03 20.71
C ARG A 72 13.72 11.14 22.17
N ASN A 73 14.66 11.48 23.06
CA ASN A 73 14.41 11.50 24.50
C ASN A 73 13.24 12.41 24.91
N ASP A 74 13.02 13.52 24.24
CA ASP A 74 11.87 14.41 24.45
C ASP A 74 10.53 13.81 23.99
N GLU A 75 10.56 12.85 23.08
CA GLU A 75 9.39 12.14 22.58
C GLU A 75 9.05 10.89 23.42
N VAL A 76 10.08 10.21 23.96
CA VAL A 76 9.91 8.97 24.74
C VAL A 76 8.99 9.19 25.95
N ALA A 77 9.03 10.36 26.58
CA ALA A 77 8.18 10.67 27.72
C ALA A 77 6.67 10.63 27.39
N ARG A 78 6.29 10.82 26.12
CA ARG A 78 4.89 10.81 25.64
C ARG A 78 4.43 9.44 25.14
N LEU A 79 5.35 8.48 24.98
CA LEU A 79 4.99 7.13 24.49
C LEU A 79 4.04 6.37 25.41
N PRO A 80 4.20 6.37 26.76
CA PRO A 80 3.29 5.64 27.64
C PRO A 80 1.83 6.00 27.42
N GLU A 81 1.48 7.27 27.49
CA GLU A 81 0.11 7.75 27.29
C GLU A 81 -0.44 7.38 25.90
N HIS A 82 0.39 7.51 24.86
CA HIS A 82 0.00 7.14 23.49
C HIS A 82 -0.28 5.63 23.37
N LEU A 83 0.55 4.79 23.99
CA LEU A 83 0.40 3.33 23.96
C LEU A 83 -0.83 2.86 24.76
N GLU A 84 -1.07 3.43 25.94
CA GLU A 84 -2.27 3.17 26.75
C GLU A 84 -3.53 3.50 25.95
N ARG A 85 -3.56 4.64 25.28
CA ARG A 85 -4.68 5.03 24.43
C ARG A 85 -4.93 4.03 23.30
N LEU A 86 -3.91 3.55 22.59
CA LEU A 86 -4.06 2.54 21.53
C LEU A 86 -4.56 1.21 22.10
N ASN A 87 -4.06 0.81 23.27
CA ASN A 87 -4.53 -0.36 23.99
C ASN A 87 -6.01 -0.26 24.36
N ASP A 88 -6.47 0.90 24.82
CA ASP A 88 -7.87 1.12 25.23
C ASP A 88 -8.83 1.23 24.04
N LEU A 89 -8.35 1.69 22.89
CA LEU A 89 -9.09 1.67 21.64
C LEU A 89 -9.28 0.26 21.06
N GLY A 90 -8.58 -0.75 21.60
CA GLY A 90 -8.68 -2.13 21.12
C GLY A 90 -7.94 -2.38 19.80
N VAL A 91 -6.85 -1.63 19.54
CA VAL A 91 -5.98 -1.88 18.39
C VAL A 91 -5.39 -3.27 18.49
N ASP A 92 -5.40 -4.05 17.40
CA ASP A 92 -4.97 -5.44 17.40
C ASP A 92 -3.45 -5.58 17.50
N ALA A 93 -2.70 -4.73 16.78
CA ALA A 93 -1.26 -4.81 16.77
C ALA A 93 -0.57 -3.43 16.65
N LEU A 94 0.63 -3.34 17.22
CA LEU A 94 1.54 -2.20 17.10
C LEU A 94 2.74 -2.58 16.24
N ILE A 95 2.98 -1.83 15.16
CA ILE A 95 4.16 -2.01 14.30
C ILE A 95 5.27 -1.09 14.82
N LEU A 96 6.32 -1.66 15.37
CA LEU A 96 7.36 -1.00 16.16
C LEU A 96 8.75 -1.13 15.51
N ALA A 97 9.55 -0.07 15.56
CA ALA A 97 10.91 -0.05 15.00
C ALA A 97 12.01 0.23 16.04
N ASP A 98 11.65 0.71 17.21
CA ASP A 98 12.58 1.07 18.27
C ASP A 98 12.45 0.10 19.45
N LEU A 99 13.59 -0.39 20.00
CA LEU A 99 13.60 -1.34 21.08
C LEU A 99 12.99 -0.76 22.38
N GLY A 100 13.22 0.54 22.64
CA GLY A 100 12.63 1.23 23.78
C GLY A 100 11.12 1.31 23.66
N ALA A 101 10.62 1.72 22.48
CA ALA A 101 9.18 1.75 22.20
C ALA A 101 8.56 0.34 22.28
N PHE A 102 9.26 -0.70 21.81
CA PHE A 102 8.84 -2.10 21.91
C PHE A 102 8.70 -2.56 23.37
N THR A 103 9.67 -2.19 24.21
CA THR A 103 9.65 -2.51 25.63
C THR A 103 8.53 -1.79 26.37
N LEU A 104 8.31 -0.51 26.06
CA LEU A 104 7.20 0.28 26.62
C LEU A 104 5.85 -0.26 26.15
N ALA A 105 5.71 -0.68 24.89
CA ALA A 105 4.48 -1.29 24.41
C ALA A 105 4.08 -2.54 25.19
N GLY A 106 5.03 -3.38 25.57
CA GLY A 106 4.75 -4.54 26.44
C GLY A 106 4.22 -4.17 27.82
N ARG A 107 4.50 -2.96 28.32
CA ARG A 107 4.03 -2.48 29.64
C ARG A 107 2.70 -1.72 29.54
N TYR A 108 2.57 -0.85 28.55
CA TYR A 108 1.48 0.12 28.43
C TYR A 108 0.39 -0.26 27.43
N ALA A 109 0.67 -1.25 26.55
CA ALA A 109 -0.29 -1.77 25.58
C ALA A 109 -0.29 -3.31 25.56
N PRO A 110 -0.50 -4.00 26.71
CA PRO A 110 -0.35 -5.44 26.82
C PRO A 110 -1.38 -6.26 26.02
N ARG A 111 -2.49 -5.64 25.60
CA ARG A 111 -3.52 -6.29 24.76
C ARG A 111 -3.19 -6.25 23.28
N CYS A 112 -2.27 -5.37 22.88
CA CYS A 112 -1.86 -5.25 21.46
C CYS A 112 -0.71 -6.22 21.18
N GLU A 113 -0.79 -6.93 20.06
CA GLU A 113 0.36 -7.68 19.55
C GLU A 113 1.51 -6.73 19.18
N ARG A 114 2.75 -7.18 19.37
CA ARG A 114 3.93 -6.41 19.01
C ARG A 114 4.55 -6.97 17.73
N HIS A 115 4.47 -6.20 16.65
CA HIS A 115 5.02 -6.54 15.34
C HIS A 115 6.27 -5.72 15.07
N ILE A 116 7.36 -6.38 14.63
CA ILE A 116 8.62 -5.69 14.35
C ILE A 116 8.59 -5.15 12.92
N SER A 117 8.79 -3.84 12.79
CA SER A 117 8.81 -3.15 11.48
C SER A 117 9.97 -3.60 10.61
N THR A 118 9.77 -3.60 9.29
CA THR A 118 10.83 -3.80 8.28
C THR A 118 12.02 -2.83 8.43
N GLN A 119 11.84 -1.71 9.15
CA GLN A 119 12.92 -0.77 9.47
C GLN A 119 14.01 -1.36 10.37
N GLN A 120 13.74 -2.47 11.06
CA GLN A 120 14.76 -3.24 11.77
C GLN A 120 15.62 -4.10 10.84
N SER A 121 15.28 -4.15 9.54
CA SER A 121 16.09 -4.83 8.52
C SER A 121 16.36 -6.29 8.86
N ILE A 122 15.31 -7.02 9.27
CA ILE A 122 15.43 -8.43 9.67
C ILE A 122 15.68 -9.27 8.41
N ALA A 123 16.91 -9.78 8.26
CA ALA A 123 17.36 -10.51 7.09
C ALA A 123 17.90 -11.92 7.44
N ASN A 124 17.77 -12.36 8.69
CA ASN A 124 18.21 -13.70 9.12
C ASN A 124 17.40 -14.21 10.30
N TYR A 125 17.39 -15.53 10.47
CA TYR A 125 16.60 -16.20 11.50
C TYR A 125 17.06 -15.91 12.93
N GLU A 126 18.34 -15.64 13.18
CA GLU A 126 18.82 -15.31 14.54
C GLU A 126 18.29 -13.94 15.01
N CYS A 127 18.28 -12.95 14.11
CA CYS A 127 17.68 -11.65 14.41
C CYS A 127 16.16 -11.79 14.68
N ALA A 128 15.45 -12.58 13.87
CA ALA A 128 14.03 -12.83 14.06
C ALA A 128 13.74 -13.56 15.39
N ARG A 129 14.57 -14.57 15.75
CA ARG A 129 14.50 -15.31 17.01
C ARG A 129 14.72 -14.39 18.20
N ALA A 130 15.72 -13.52 18.14
CA ALA A 130 15.99 -12.58 19.23
C ALA A 130 14.79 -11.67 19.53
N TRP A 131 14.07 -11.20 18.47
CA TRP A 131 12.85 -10.44 18.65
C TRP A 131 11.70 -11.28 19.22
N TYR A 132 11.58 -12.55 18.81
CA TYR A 132 10.62 -13.49 19.37
C TYR A 132 10.86 -13.71 20.87
N ASP A 133 12.10 -13.93 21.27
CA ASP A 133 12.48 -14.14 22.68
C ASP A 133 12.18 -12.90 23.54
N LEU A 134 12.19 -11.70 22.95
CA LEU A 134 11.74 -10.46 23.58
C LEU A 134 10.22 -10.31 23.61
N GLY A 135 9.47 -11.22 22.94
CA GLY A 135 8.01 -11.27 22.93
C GLY A 135 7.36 -10.61 21.71
N ALA A 136 8.05 -10.52 20.58
CA ALA A 136 7.42 -10.16 19.32
C ALA A 136 6.52 -11.29 18.83
N LYS A 137 5.30 -10.97 18.39
CA LYS A 137 4.37 -11.92 17.78
C LYS A 137 4.65 -12.09 16.28
N ARG A 138 5.07 -11.01 15.61
CA ARG A 138 5.33 -10.98 14.17
C ARG A 138 6.58 -10.18 13.85
N VAL A 139 7.32 -10.59 12.83
CA VAL A 139 8.43 -9.84 12.26
C VAL A 139 8.18 -9.56 10.79
N VAL A 140 8.34 -8.28 10.40
CA VAL A 140 8.31 -7.85 9.00
C VAL A 140 9.72 -7.96 8.45
N LEU A 141 9.90 -8.86 7.49
CA LEU A 141 11.20 -9.12 6.89
C LEU A 141 11.73 -7.92 6.10
N ALA A 142 13.04 -7.83 5.95
CA ALA A 142 13.66 -6.93 5.00
C ALA A 142 13.21 -7.29 3.58
N ARG A 143 13.05 -6.29 2.70
CA ARG A 143 12.60 -6.48 1.31
C ARG A 143 13.69 -7.09 0.42
N GLU A 144 14.91 -7.13 0.94
CA GLU A 144 16.11 -7.63 0.29
C GLU A 144 16.31 -9.15 0.49
N VAL A 145 15.42 -9.81 1.24
CA VAL A 145 15.46 -11.26 1.51
C VAL A 145 14.82 -12.02 0.35
N SER A 146 15.49 -13.06 -0.13
CA SER A 146 15.00 -13.96 -1.17
C SER A 146 14.00 -14.99 -0.63
N LEU A 147 13.19 -15.59 -1.51
CA LEU A 147 12.26 -16.68 -1.13
C LEU A 147 12.99 -17.88 -0.52
N GLN A 148 14.20 -18.18 -1.01
CA GLN A 148 15.00 -19.26 -0.45
C GLN A 148 15.38 -18.96 1.00
N GLU A 149 15.90 -17.77 1.30
CA GLU A 149 16.23 -17.35 2.65
C GLU A 149 15.01 -17.34 3.58
N ILE A 150 13.84 -16.94 3.07
CA ILE A 150 12.56 -16.99 3.82
C ILE A 150 12.22 -18.44 4.23
N ARG A 151 12.32 -19.40 3.29
CA ARG A 151 12.12 -20.83 3.59
C ARG A 151 13.08 -21.33 4.67
N GLU A 152 14.37 -20.99 4.57
CA GLU A 152 15.37 -21.34 5.58
C GLU A 152 15.07 -20.70 6.94
N MET A 153 14.59 -19.45 6.96
CA MET A 153 14.15 -18.80 8.18
C MET A 153 12.96 -19.52 8.80
N ARG A 154 11.95 -19.88 7.98
CA ARG A 154 10.75 -20.57 8.47
C ARG A 154 11.06 -21.91 9.11
N GLU A 155 11.98 -22.68 8.53
CA GLU A 155 12.41 -23.98 9.06
C GLU A 155 13.09 -23.88 10.43
N LYS A 156 13.78 -22.77 10.71
CA LYS A 156 14.57 -22.57 11.93
C LYS A 156 13.86 -21.78 13.02
N LEU A 157 12.74 -21.14 12.71
CA LEU A 157 12.02 -20.29 13.64
C LEU A 157 10.85 -21.02 14.31
N PRO A 158 10.44 -20.61 15.52
CA PRO A 158 9.24 -21.12 16.17
C PRO A 158 8.02 -20.97 15.25
N PRO A 159 7.12 -21.99 15.21
CA PRO A 159 5.97 -21.98 14.32
C PRO A 159 4.92 -20.91 14.67
N ASP A 160 4.93 -20.39 15.88
CA ASP A 160 4.04 -19.36 16.40
C ASP A 160 4.60 -17.93 16.24
N LEU A 161 5.86 -17.79 15.81
CA LEU A 161 6.37 -16.51 15.30
C LEU A 161 5.88 -16.30 13.86
N GLU A 162 5.11 -15.26 13.66
CA GLU A 162 4.59 -14.93 12.34
C GLU A 162 5.61 -14.17 11.49
N LEU A 163 5.72 -14.55 10.21
CA LEU A 163 6.55 -13.89 9.21
C LEU A 163 5.66 -13.06 8.28
N GLU A 164 5.95 -11.76 8.19
CA GLU A 164 5.29 -10.83 7.29
C GLU A 164 6.27 -10.36 6.22
N THR A 165 5.82 -10.26 4.97
CA THR A 165 6.63 -9.76 3.87
C THR A 165 5.84 -8.82 2.96
N PHE A 166 6.52 -7.90 2.28
CA PHE A 166 5.87 -7.07 1.26
C PHE A 166 5.63 -7.88 -0.02
N CYS A 167 4.49 -7.67 -0.64
CA CYS A 167 4.14 -8.31 -1.91
C CYS A 167 3.90 -7.30 -3.04
N HIS A 168 3.65 -6.01 -2.71
CA HIS A 168 3.33 -5.00 -3.71
C HIS A 168 3.76 -3.60 -3.27
N GLY A 169 4.11 -2.75 -4.27
CA GLY A 169 4.30 -1.32 -4.12
C GLY A 169 5.73 -0.85 -4.17
N ALA A 170 5.95 0.38 -3.75
CA ALA A 170 7.21 1.08 -3.93
C ALA A 170 8.38 0.46 -3.15
N MET A 171 9.50 0.23 -3.84
CA MET A 171 10.77 -0.19 -3.25
C MET A 171 11.63 1.00 -2.83
N CYS A 172 12.45 0.83 -1.79
CA CYS A 172 13.50 1.76 -1.41
C CYS A 172 14.82 1.41 -2.10
N VAL A 173 15.67 2.43 -2.32
CA VAL A 173 17.04 2.25 -2.81
C VAL A 173 17.98 1.68 -1.75
N SER A 174 17.62 1.80 -0.48
CA SER A 174 18.38 1.31 0.68
C SER A 174 17.49 0.46 1.56
N TYR A 175 18.11 -0.34 2.44
CA TYR A 175 17.38 -0.98 3.54
C TYR A 175 16.50 0.02 4.27
N SER A 176 15.27 -0.37 4.58
CA SER A 176 14.30 0.47 5.27
C SER A 176 14.85 0.93 6.62
N GLY A 177 14.74 2.24 6.92
CA GLY A 177 15.25 2.81 8.17
C GLY A 177 16.77 3.06 8.21
N ARG A 178 17.51 2.87 7.10
CA ARG A 178 18.96 3.03 7.03
C ARG A 178 19.44 4.15 6.09
N CYS A 179 18.52 4.81 5.39
CA CYS A 179 18.85 5.84 4.40
C CYS A 179 18.97 7.23 5.02
N LEU A 180 20.06 7.93 4.73
CA LEU A 180 20.29 9.33 5.12
C LEU A 180 20.20 10.30 3.93
N LEU A 181 19.96 9.82 2.70
CA LEU A 181 20.01 10.63 1.50
C LEU A 181 19.06 11.84 1.56
N SER A 182 17.83 11.64 2.04
CA SER A 182 16.85 12.71 2.19
C SER A 182 17.31 13.78 3.18
N ASN A 183 17.91 13.36 4.29
CA ASN A 183 18.43 14.29 5.30
C ASN A 183 19.56 15.14 4.73
N TYR A 184 20.55 14.52 4.07
CA TYR A 184 21.67 15.24 3.46
C TYR A 184 21.26 16.22 2.36
N MET A 185 20.33 15.79 1.48
CA MET A 185 19.98 16.59 0.30
C MET A 185 18.91 17.65 0.57
N THR A 186 18.05 17.45 1.57
CA THR A 186 16.86 18.30 1.75
C THR A 186 16.63 18.73 3.20
N GLY A 187 17.45 18.29 4.15
CA GLY A 187 17.24 18.49 5.58
C GLY A 187 16.06 17.71 6.16
N ARG A 188 15.36 16.88 5.36
CA ARG A 188 14.19 16.11 5.77
C ARG A 188 14.58 14.69 6.18
N ASP A 189 14.31 14.34 7.45
CA ASP A 189 14.72 13.06 8.01
C ASP A 189 13.80 11.92 7.54
N SER A 190 14.35 11.05 6.67
CA SER A 190 13.62 9.89 6.13
C SER A 190 13.29 8.85 7.20
N ASN A 191 14.12 8.72 8.24
CA ASN A 191 13.94 7.73 9.30
C ASN A 191 12.94 8.19 10.38
N ARG A 192 12.44 9.42 10.23
CA ARG A 192 11.40 10.02 11.07
C ARG A 192 10.13 10.39 10.27
N GLY A 193 9.94 9.79 9.11
CA GLY A 193 8.74 9.94 8.30
C GLY A 193 8.74 11.07 7.29
N ALA A 194 9.81 11.88 7.22
CA ALA A 194 9.87 13.08 6.38
C ALA A 194 10.63 12.88 5.04
N CYS A 195 10.71 11.65 4.53
CA CYS A 195 11.44 11.33 3.30
C CYS A 195 10.96 12.14 2.10
N ALA A 196 11.86 12.94 1.48
CA ALA A 196 11.61 13.69 0.25
C ALA A 196 11.73 12.83 -1.01
N GLN A 197 12.17 11.56 -0.88
CA GLN A 197 12.41 10.63 -1.99
C GLN A 197 13.46 11.12 -3.01
N PRO A 198 14.60 11.70 -2.59
CA PRO A 198 15.59 12.25 -3.53
C PRO A 198 16.20 11.17 -4.44
N CYS A 199 16.24 9.91 -4.01
CA CYS A 199 16.68 8.80 -4.87
C CYS A 199 15.83 8.61 -6.14
N ARG A 200 14.72 9.34 -6.29
CA ARG A 200 13.81 9.29 -7.46
C ARG A 200 13.90 10.54 -8.33
N TYR A 201 14.80 11.49 -7.99
CA TYR A 201 15.06 12.65 -8.80
C TYR A 201 16.05 12.33 -9.91
N GLN A 202 16.00 13.06 -11.00
CA GLN A 202 17.02 13.00 -12.02
C GLN A 202 18.23 13.81 -11.57
N TYR A 203 19.41 13.23 -11.68
CA TYR A 203 20.67 13.87 -11.34
C TYR A 203 21.65 13.79 -12.50
N ALA A 204 22.55 14.78 -12.53
CA ALA A 204 23.77 14.73 -13.31
C ALA A 204 24.93 15.18 -12.41
N LEU A 205 26.07 14.54 -12.53
CA LEU A 205 27.28 15.01 -11.89
C LEU A 205 27.88 16.16 -12.72
N MET A 206 28.33 17.19 -12.04
CA MET A 206 29.10 18.27 -12.61
C MET A 206 30.43 18.36 -11.87
N GLU A 207 31.51 18.36 -12.61
CA GLU A 207 32.84 18.58 -12.04
C GLU A 207 33.06 20.06 -11.86
N GLU A 208 33.50 20.53 -10.66
CA GLU A 208 33.73 21.94 -10.35
C GLU A 208 34.68 22.61 -11.33
N LYS A 209 35.69 21.88 -11.83
CA LYS A 209 36.67 22.37 -12.80
C LYS A 209 36.20 22.42 -14.24
N ARG A 210 35.01 21.83 -14.53
CA ARG A 210 34.36 21.79 -15.85
C ARG A 210 32.92 22.27 -15.75
N PRO A 211 32.64 23.53 -15.40
CA PRO A 211 31.29 24.05 -15.24
C PRO A 211 30.54 24.02 -16.57
N GLY A 212 29.29 23.50 -16.54
CA GLY A 212 28.42 23.37 -17.72
C GLY A 212 28.48 22.03 -18.44
N GLU A 213 29.41 21.13 -18.06
CA GLU A 213 29.39 19.74 -18.52
C GLU A 213 28.65 18.87 -17.49
N TYR A 214 27.60 18.18 -17.95
CA TYR A 214 26.76 17.33 -17.10
C TYR A 214 27.00 15.88 -17.48
N PHE A 215 27.43 15.08 -16.50
CA PHE A 215 27.64 13.65 -16.65
C PHE A 215 26.40 12.94 -16.08
N PRO A 216 25.60 12.22 -16.91
CA PRO A 216 24.47 11.48 -16.40
C PRO A 216 24.94 10.40 -15.42
N VAL A 217 24.14 10.12 -14.42
CA VAL A 217 24.44 9.14 -13.36
C VAL A 217 23.74 7.83 -13.69
N PHE A 218 24.50 6.74 -13.83
CA PHE A 218 24.02 5.40 -14.18
C PHE A 218 24.49 4.39 -13.13
N GLU A 219 23.91 3.19 -13.12
CA GLU A 219 24.46 2.04 -12.42
C GLU A 219 25.01 1.03 -13.42
N ASP A 220 26.16 0.47 -13.09
CA ASP A 220 26.73 -0.67 -13.75
C ASP A 220 27.22 -1.70 -12.70
N GLU A 221 27.83 -2.81 -13.14
CA GLU A 221 28.33 -3.87 -12.26
C GLU A 221 29.41 -3.39 -11.26
N LYS A 222 29.86 -2.15 -11.32
CA LYS A 222 30.99 -1.59 -10.55
C LYS A 222 30.62 -0.50 -9.55
N GLY A 223 29.38 0.01 -9.54
CA GLY A 223 29.02 1.05 -8.58
C GLY A 223 27.55 1.48 -8.57
N THR A 224 27.11 1.99 -7.42
CA THR A 224 25.74 2.46 -7.20
C THR A 224 25.62 3.94 -7.56
N TYR A 225 24.78 4.23 -8.49
CA TYR A 225 24.35 5.55 -8.89
C TYR A 225 22.97 5.82 -8.33
N ILE A 226 22.62 7.10 -8.05
CA ILE A 226 21.31 7.45 -7.47
C ILE A 226 20.22 7.14 -8.48
N MET A 227 19.42 6.12 -8.26
CA MET A 227 18.58 5.53 -9.29
C MET A 227 17.18 5.18 -8.83
N ASN A 228 16.29 4.99 -9.81
CA ASN A 228 14.88 4.78 -9.69
C ASN A 228 14.54 3.29 -9.52
N SER A 229 14.32 2.85 -8.30
CA SER A 229 13.87 1.48 -8.02
C SER A 229 12.54 1.19 -8.73
N ARG A 230 12.40 0.00 -9.31
CA ARG A 230 11.13 -0.52 -9.79
C ARG A 230 10.17 -0.73 -8.63
N ASP A 231 8.87 -0.69 -8.89
CA ASP A 231 7.87 -1.09 -7.89
C ASP A 231 7.82 -2.62 -7.81
N MET A 232 7.55 -3.16 -6.64
CA MET A 232 7.38 -4.61 -6.43
C MET A 232 5.97 -5.03 -6.84
N CYS A 233 5.84 -6.17 -7.51
CA CYS A 233 4.58 -6.85 -7.77
C CYS A 233 4.78 -8.36 -7.76
N MET A 234 4.15 -9.04 -6.80
CA MET A 234 4.22 -10.48 -6.59
C MET A 234 2.89 -11.18 -6.84
N ILE A 235 1.92 -10.50 -7.48
CA ILE A 235 0.56 -11.03 -7.64
C ILE A 235 0.52 -12.36 -8.39
N GLY A 236 1.36 -12.55 -9.40
CA GLY A 236 1.47 -13.80 -10.16
C GLY A 236 2.31 -14.89 -9.48
N HIS A 237 2.80 -14.65 -8.25
CA HIS A 237 3.73 -15.52 -7.52
C HIS A 237 3.31 -15.73 -6.06
N LEU A 238 2.01 -15.65 -5.76
CA LEU A 238 1.50 -15.82 -4.39
C LEU A 238 1.64 -17.25 -3.89
N ASP A 239 1.63 -18.22 -4.78
CA ASP A 239 1.90 -19.62 -4.47
C ASP A 239 3.31 -19.83 -3.89
N ASP A 240 4.33 -19.21 -4.47
CA ASP A 240 5.71 -19.27 -3.97
C ASP A 240 5.86 -18.61 -2.60
N ILE A 241 5.15 -17.51 -2.36
CA ILE A 241 5.11 -16.83 -1.04
C ILE A 241 4.43 -17.72 -0.01
N MET A 242 3.31 -18.35 -0.36
CA MET A 242 2.59 -19.27 0.54
C MET A 242 3.44 -20.51 0.85
N ASP A 243 4.11 -21.09 -0.16
CA ASP A 243 5.00 -22.24 -0.01
C ASP A 243 6.29 -21.90 0.77
N ALA A 244 6.67 -20.61 0.84
CA ALA A 244 7.74 -20.14 1.70
C ALA A 244 7.34 -20.05 3.20
N GLY A 245 6.05 -20.25 3.53
CA GLY A 245 5.55 -20.25 4.89
C GLY A 245 5.36 -18.86 5.48
N ILE A 246 4.99 -17.89 4.65
CA ILE A 246 4.64 -16.52 5.06
C ILE A 246 3.23 -16.51 5.67
N ASP A 247 3.09 -15.83 6.80
CA ASP A 247 1.83 -15.70 7.54
C ASP A 247 1.03 -14.45 7.16
N CYS A 248 1.72 -13.40 6.65
CA CYS A 248 1.08 -12.14 6.24
C CYS A 248 1.79 -11.53 5.03
N ILE A 249 1.01 -11.14 4.03
CA ILE A 249 1.48 -10.36 2.87
C ILE A 249 1.02 -8.93 2.98
N LYS A 250 1.92 -7.99 2.74
CA LYS A 250 1.71 -6.55 2.93
C LYS A 250 1.80 -5.77 1.64
N ILE A 251 0.79 -4.94 1.40
CA ILE A 251 0.78 -3.98 0.31
C ILE A 251 1.35 -2.65 0.81
N GLU A 252 2.41 -2.11 0.16
CA GLU A 252 2.88 -0.74 0.39
C GLU A 252 2.06 0.23 -0.45
N GLY A 253 1.54 1.28 0.18
CA GLY A 253 0.72 2.24 -0.57
C GLY A 253 0.02 3.29 0.28
N ARG A 254 0.39 3.49 1.54
CA ARG A 254 -0.30 4.42 2.44
C ARG A 254 -0.38 5.86 1.92
N ALA A 255 0.60 6.29 1.11
CA ALA A 255 0.62 7.60 0.45
C ALA A 255 -0.01 7.59 -0.96
N LYS A 256 -0.54 6.47 -1.42
CA LYS A 256 -1.23 6.32 -2.72
C LYS A 256 -2.70 6.76 -2.59
N SER A 257 -3.43 6.77 -3.73
CA SER A 257 -4.87 7.12 -3.76
C SER A 257 -5.74 6.00 -3.15
N GLU A 258 -6.99 6.35 -2.88
CA GLU A 258 -8.04 5.40 -2.50
C GLU A 258 -8.30 4.36 -3.59
N TYR A 259 -8.23 4.76 -4.85
CA TYR A 259 -8.34 3.87 -6.00
C TYR A 259 -7.22 2.80 -6.00
N TYR A 260 -5.98 3.21 -5.73
CA TYR A 260 -4.86 2.28 -5.61
C TYR A 260 -5.09 1.28 -4.46
N ALA A 261 -5.50 1.76 -3.29
CA ALA A 261 -5.74 0.91 -2.14
C ALA A 261 -6.84 -0.13 -2.44
N ALA A 262 -7.92 0.29 -3.09
CA ALA A 262 -9.02 -0.57 -3.50
C ALA A 262 -8.58 -1.63 -4.51
N ILE A 263 -8.09 -1.20 -5.66
CA ILE A 263 -7.83 -2.11 -6.79
C ILE A 263 -6.72 -3.11 -6.47
N VAL A 264 -5.63 -2.65 -5.87
CA VAL A 264 -4.53 -3.57 -5.50
C VAL A 264 -4.99 -4.55 -4.43
N THR A 265 -5.73 -4.11 -3.40
CA THR A 265 -6.25 -5.03 -2.38
C THR A 265 -7.21 -6.05 -2.98
N GLY A 266 -8.16 -5.61 -3.82
CA GLY A 266 -9.12 -6.49 -4.48
C GLY A 266 -8.45 -7.53 -5.39
N ALA A 267 -7.51 -7.10 -6.23
CA ALA A 267 -6.78 -8.01 -7.09
C ALA A 267 -6.00 -9.07 -6.29
N TYR A 268 -5.26 -8.63 -5.24
CA TYR A 268 -4.56 -9.57 -4.36
C TYR A 268 -5.49 -10.50 -3.60
N ARG A 269 -6.67 -10.02 -3.16
CA ARG A 269 -7.67 -10.86 -2.49
C ARG A 269 -8.15 -11.98 -3.38
N HIS A 270 -8.55 -11.68 -4.61
CA HIS A 270 -9.04 -12.68 -5.56
C HIS A 270 -7.96 -13.72 -5.92
N VAL A 271 -6.77 -13.26 -6.32
CA VAL A 271 -5.67 -14.17 -6.66
C VAL A 271 -5.25 -15.02 -5.46
N LEU A 272 -5.23 -14.46 -4.24
CA LEU A 272 -4.89 -15.21 -3.03
C LEU A 272 -5.91 -16.30 -2.73
N ASP A 273 -7.19 -16.04 -2.98
CA ASP A 273 -8.26 -17.02 -2.79
C ASP A 273 -8.20 -18.12 -3.85
N GLU A 274 -7.97 -17.78 -5.12
CA GLU A 274 -7.76 -18.73 -6.22
C GLU A 274 -6.57 -19.67 -5.95
N VAL A 275 -5.40 -19.09 -5.56
CA VAL A 275 -4.21 -19.88 -5.20
C VAL A 275 -4.47 -20.81 -4.01
N ALA A 276 -5.15 -20.32 -2.97
CA ALA A 276 -5.46 -21.10 -1.79
C ALA A 276 -6.45 -22.25 -2.10
N ALA A 277 -7.37 -22.02 -3.02
CA ALA A 277 -8.30 -23.05 -3.52
C ALA A 277 -7.64 -24.04 -4.49
N GLY A 278 -6.46 -23.74 -5.03
CA GLY A 278 -5.80 -24.51 -6.09
C GLY A 278 -6.46 -24.33 -7.46
N GLU A 279 -7.11 -23.20 -7.68
CA GLU A 279 -7.77 -22.83 -8.92
C GLU A 279 -6.79 -22.20 -9.92
N THR A 280 -7.18 -22.13 -11.19
CA THR A 280 -6.44 -21.41 -12.22
C THR A 280 -6.64 -19.91 -12.01
N LEU A 281 -5.53 -19.17 -12.02
CA LEU A 281 -5.56 -17.71 -11.86
C LEU A 281 -6.35 -17.06 -13.00
N ASP A 282 -7.27 -16.16 -12.64
CA ASP A 282 -7.99 -15.36 -13.61
C ASP A 282 -7.09 -14.18 -14.07
N PRO A 283 -6.73 -14.11 -15.37
CA PRO A 283 -5.87 -13.05 -15.89
C PRO A 283 -6.39 -11.64 -15.61
N VAL A 284 -7.70 -11.45 -15.47
CA VAL A 284 -8.31 -10.17 -15.17
C VAL A 284 -7.73 -9.54 -13.91
N TRP A 285 -7.51 -10.34 -12.86
CA TRP A 285 -6.97 -9.83 -11.60
C TRP A 285 -5.47 -9.54 -11.68
N LEU A 286 -4.75 -10.26 -12.53
CA LEU A 286 -3.33 -9.97 -12.77
C LEU A 286 -3.17 -8.64 -13.52
N ASP A 287 -4.09 -8.32 -14.43
CA ASP A 287 -4.07 -7.08 -15.20
C ASP A 287 -4.51 -5.86 -14.37
N GLU A 288 -5.37 -6.04 -13.35
CA GLU A 288 -5.88 -4.94 -12.53
C GLU A 288 -4.79 -4.10 -11.87
N VAL A 289 -3.67 -4.70 -11.47
CA VAL A 289 -2.57 -3.97 -10.85
C VAL A 289 -1.82 -3.06 -11.83
N GLU A 290 -1.98 -3.24 -13.14
CA GLU A 290 -1.46 -2.33 -14.17
C GLU A 290 -2.36 -1.09 -14.37
N HIS A 291 -3.60 -1.13 -13.90
CA HIS A 291 -4.56 -0.03 -14.03
C HIS A 291 -4.44 1.04 -12.95
N VAL A 292 -3.53 0.88 -12.00
CA VAL A 292 -3.23 1.89 -10.97
C VAL A 292 -1.96 2.68 -11.31
N SER A 293 -1.69 3.76 -10.58
CA SER A 293 -0.44 4.52 -10.75
C SER A 293 0.75 3.78 -10.16
N HIS A 294 1.62 3.27 -11.02
CA HIS A 294 2.80 2.48 -10.64
C HIS A 294 4.03 2.86 -11.48
N ARG A 295 5.21 2.38 -11.08
CA ARG A 295 6.41 2.31 -11.92
C ARG A 295 6.54 0.91 -12.49
N HIS A 296 7.44 0.70 -13.45
CA HIS A 296 7.71 -0.64 -13.96
C HIS A 296 7.87 -1.63 -12.81
N TYR A 297 7.18 -2.76 -12.91
CA TYR A 297 7.19 -3.78 -11.89
C TYR A 297 8.43 -4.68 -11.96
N SER A 298 8.77 -5.25 -10.82
CA SER A 298 9.72 -6.34 -10.62
C SER A 298 9.24 -7.23 -9.48
N THR A 299 9.83 -8.39 -9.35
CA THR A 299 9.58 -9.29 -8.20
C THR A 299 10.40 -8.93 -6.96
N GLY A 300 11.00 -7.72 -6.90
CA GLY A 300 11.91 -7.36 -5.83
C GLY A 300 13.12 -8.31 -5.80
N PHE A 301 13.58 -8.62 -4.61
CA PHE A 301 14.73 -9.52 -4.41
C PHE A 301 14.33 -11.01 -4.27
N TYR A 302 13.06 -11.37 -4.43
CA TYR A 302 12.58 -12.73 -4.19
C TYR A 302 13.25 -13.78 -5.07
N TYR A 303 13.57 -13.44 -6.31
CA TYR A 303 14.25 -14.32 -7.28
C TYR A 303 15.64 -13.83 -7.68
N GLY A 304 16.17 -12.80 -7.01
CA GLY A 304 17.47 -12.21 -7.29
C GLY A 304 17.45 -10.70 -7.34
N GLN A 305 18.42 -10.08 -8.02
CA GLN A 305 18.50 -8.62 -8.10
C GLN A 305 17.36 -8.03 -8.94
N PRO A 306 16.59 -7.05 -8.42
CA PRO A 306 15.39 -6.53 -9.11
C PRO A 306 15.71 -5.64 -10.32
N GLY A 307 16.97 -5.24 -10.49
CA GLY A 307 17.35 -4.22 -11.46
C GLY A 307 16.77 -2.84 -11.15
N GLN A 308 17.15 -1.87 -11.98
CA GLN A 308 16.68 -0.49 -11.90
C GLN A 308 16.00 -0.09 -13.22
N TYR A 309 15.22 0.98 -13.22
CA TYR A 309 14.65 1.53 -14.44
C TYR A 309 15.34 2.85 -14.78
N TYR A 310 16.04 2.89 -15.92
CA TYR A 310 17.00 3.95 -16.25
C TYR A 310 16.42 5.10 -17.06
N ASP A 311 15.33 4.88 -17.80
CA ASP A 311 14.87 5.84 -18.80
C ASP A 311 14.22 7.09 -18.17
N ASN A 312 13.45 6.91 -17.09
CA ASN A 312 12.82 8.02 -16.39
C ASN A 312 12.26 7.61 -15.01
N SER A 313 11.88 8.59 -14.18
CA SER A 313 11.25 8.40 -12.87
C SER A 313 9.72 8.51 -12.91
N ARG A 314 9.12 8.57 -14.10
CA ARG A 314 7.70 8.82 -14.23
C ARG A 314 6.88 7.59 -13.81
N TYR A 315 5.72 7.88 -13.25
CA TYR A 315 4.70 6.86 -13.02
C TYR A 315 3.92 6.59 -14.30
N ILE A 316 3.65 5.32 -14.58
CA ILE A 316 2.68 4.86 -15.56
C ILE A 316 1.30 5.21 -14.99
N ARG A 317 0.47 5.87 -15.78
CA ARG A 317 -0.88 6.33 -15.41
C ARG A 317 -1.77 6.30 -16.63
N ASP A 318 -2.04 5.11 -17.10
CA ASP A 318 -2.76 4.87 -18.34
C ASP A 318 -4.27 4.78 -18.11
N TRP A 319 -4.71 4.83 -16.84
CA TRP A 319 -6.10 4.81 -16.44
C TRP A 319 -6.44 5.98 -15.53
N GLN A 320 -7.68 6.46 -15.65
CA GLN A 320 -8.21 7.57 -14.86
C GLN A 320 -9.58 7.22 -14.30
N VAL A 321 -9.77 7.39 -12.99
CA VAL A 321 -11.06 7.30 -12.34
C VAL A 321 -11.88 8.54 -12.71
N VAL A 322 -13.10 8.34 -13.19
CA VAL A 322 -14.02 9.43 -13.58
C VAL A 322 -15.18 9.59 -12.60
N ALA A 323 -15.62 8.50 -11.96
CA ALA A 323 -16.64 8.57 -10.92
C ALA A 323 -16.51 7.42 -9.91
N VAL A 324 -17.17 7.58 -8.77
CA VAL A 324 -17.35 6.54 -7.75
C VAL A 324 -18.85 6.33 -7.55
N VAL A 325 -19.28 5.08 -7.48
CA VAL A 325 -20.67 4.69 -7.21
C VAL A 325 -20.96 4.87 -5.73
N GLU A 326 -21.86 5.77 -5.39
CA GLU A 326 -22.34 5.98 -4.02
C GLU A 326 -23.41 4.93 -3.64
N SER A 327 -24.29 4.62 -4.59
CA SER A 327 -25.31 3.57 -4.48
C SER A 327 -25.75 3.08 -5.84
N CYS A 328 -26.26 1.84 -5.91
CA CYS A 328 -26.86 1.29 -7.11
C CYS A 328 -28.03 0.40 -6.72
N ASP A 329 -29.16 0.55 -7.40
CA ASP A 329 -30.32 -0.30 -7.17
C ASP A 329 -30.23 -1.65 -7.88
N ALA A 330 -31.18 -2.54 -7.64
CA ALA A 330 -31.21 -3.87 -8.24
C ALA A 330 -31.35 -3.86 -9.77
N ASN A 331 -31.87 -2.77 -10.34
CA ASN A 331 -32.04 -2.59 -11.77
C ASN A 331 -30.84 -1.92 -12.45
N GLY A 332 -29.79 -1.57 -11.69
CA GLY A 332 -28.58 -0.93 -12.20
C GLY A 332 -28.68 0.60 -12.28
N MET A 333 -29.72 1.24 -11.73
CA MET A 333 -29.73 2.70 -11.62
C MET A 333 -28.75 3.12 -10.53
N ALA A 334 -27.64 3.72 -10.93
CA ALA A 334 -26.56 4.12 -10.04
C ALA A 334 -26.59 5.62 -9.75
N THR A 335 -26.33 5.98 -8.49
CA THR A 335 -25.97 7.33 -8.05
C THR A 335 -24.47 7.39 -7.91
N LEU A 336 -23.84 8.36 -8.57
CA LEU A 336 -22.39 8.49 -8.68
C LEU A 336 -21.90 9.86 -8.24
N SER A 337 -20.67 9.90 -7.77
CA SER A 337 -19.92 11.11 -7.43
C SER A 337 -18.78 11.31 -8.43
N LEU A 338 -18.79 12.45 -9.11
CA LEU A 338 -17.77 12.81 -10.12
C LEU A 338 -16.37 12.93 -9.50
N ARG A 339 -15.38 12.39 -10.21
CA ARG A 339 -13.95 12.57 -9.88
C ARG A 339 -13.18 13.28 -10.98
N ASN A 340 -13.44 12.94 -12.24
CA ASN A 340 -12.81 13.53 -13.41
C ASN A 340 -13.81 13.68 -14.57
N LYS A 341 -13.41 14.43 -15.60
CA LYS A 341 -14.26 14.70 -16.77
C LYS A 341 -14.50 13.44 -17.59
N PHE A 342 -15.73 13.24 -17.99
CA PHE A 342 -16.19 12.29 -18.99
C PHE A 342 -17.58 12.71 -19.49
N ARG A 343 -18.07 12.09 -20.55
CA ARG A 343 -19.33 12.48 -21.19
C ARG A 343 -20.11 11.27 -21.70
N ALA A 344 -21.38 11.49 -21.98
CA ALA A 344 -22.22 10.51 -22.66
C ALA A 344 -21.60 10.10 -24.01
N GLY A 345 -21.57 8.79 -24.28
CA GLY A 345 -20.92 8.21 -25.45
C GLY A 345 -19.47 7.77 -25.25
N ASP A 346 -18.81 8.17 -24.17
CA ASP A 346 -17.46 7.66 -23.84
C ASP A 346 -17.52 6.17 -23.47
N THR A 347 -16.45 5.44 -23.77
CA THR A 347 -16.27 4.06 -23.29
C THR A 347 -15.57 4.09 -21.92
N VAL A 348 -16.20 3.44 -20.95
CA VAL A 348 -15.68 3.34 -19.57
C VAL A 348 -15.71 1.89 -19.09
N GLU A 349 -14.95 1.62 -18.05
CA GLU A 349 -15.04 0.39 -17.28
C GLU A 349 -15.57 0.66 -15.87
N VAL A 350 -16.36 -0.29 -15.38
CA VAL A 350 -16.82 -0.33 -13.99
C VAL A 350 -16.17 -1.50 -13.27
N VAL A 351 -15.56 -1.23 -12.12
CA VAL A 351 -14.90 -2.22 -11.25
C VAL A 351 -15.26 -1.96 -9.79
N GLY A 352 -15.48 -2.98 -9.02
CA GLY A 352 -15.91 -2.81 -7.62
C GLY A 352 -15.56 -3.98 -6.71
N PRO A 353 -15.90 -3.89 -5.41
CA PRO A 353 -15.75 -5.01 -4.49
C PRO A 353 -16.49 -6.24 -5.04
N ASP A 354 -15.82 -7.38 -5.12
CA ASP A 354 -16.37 -8.64 -5.65
C ASP A 354 -17.03 -8.53 -7.02
N CYS A 355 -16.64 -7.52 -7.80
CA CYS A 355 -17.22 -7.24 -9.12
C CYS A 355 -16.12 -7.19 -10.17
N LYS A 356 -16.03 -8.25 -11.01
CA LYS A 356 -15.12 -8.24 -12.16
C LYS A 356 -15.36 -7.01 -13.03
N PRO A 357 -14.29 -6.37 -13.54
CA PRO A 357 -14.41 -5.22 -14.42
C PRO A 357 -15.24 -5.57 -15.66
N PHE A 358 -16.01 -4.60 -16.11
CA PHE A 358 -16.75 -4.69 -17.38
C PHE A 358 -16.82 -3.34 -18.06
N SER A 359 -16.70 -3.36 -19.38
CA SER A 359 -16.79 -2.15 -20.22
C SER A 359 -18.24 -1.81 -20.56
N MET A 360 -18.51 -0.52 -20.69
CA MET A 360 -19.78 0.00 -21.18
C MET A 360 -19.60 1.34 -21.90
N VAL A 361 -20.57 1.69 -22.73
CA VAL A 361 -20.69 3.05 -23.25
C VAL A 361 -21.55 3.86 -22.28
N VAL A 362 -21.08 5.04 -21.89
CA VAL A 362 -21.77 5.94 -20.96
C VAL A 362 -23.12 6.37 -21.55
N PRO A 363 -24.23 6.05 -20.88
CA PRO A 363 -25.56 6.45 -21.34
C PRO A 363 -25.83 7.93 -21.04
N GLU A 364 -27.07 8.38 -21.30
CA GLU A 364 -27.56 9.65 -20.79
C GLU A 364 -27.49 9.66 -19.25
N MET A 365 -26.96 10.74 -18.71
CA MET A 365 -26.88 10.97 -17.25
C MET A 365 -27.93 11.99 -16.83
N ARG A 366 -28.24 12.04 -15.52
CA ARG A 366 -29.16 13.03 -14.94
C ARG A 366 -28.57 13.65 -13.69
N ASP A 367 -28.79 14.95 -13.52
CA ASP A 367 -28.45 15.65 -12.28
C ASP A 367 -29.44 15.33 -11.15
N ALA A 368 -29.23 15.97 -9.99
CA ALA A 368 -30.08 15.77 -8.80
C ALA A 368 -31.53 16.25 -8.99
N GLU A 369 -31.74 17.19 -9.92
CA GLU A 369 -33.06 17.74 -10.30
C GLU A 369 -33.73 16.92 -11.40
N GLY A 370 -33.05 15.91 -11.97
CA GLY A 370 -33.54 15.01 -13.01
C GLY A 370 -33.33 15.54 -14.44
N PHE A 371 -32.63 16.66 -14.65
CA PHE A 371 -32.29 17.17 -15.97
C PHE A 371 -31.18 16.34 -16.63
N THR A 372 -31.30 16.18 -17.94
CA THR A 372 -30.30 15.47 -18.75
C THR A 372 -28.94 16.16 -18.69
N LEU A 373 -27.88 15.37 -18.40
CA LEU A 373 -26.51 15.77 -18.46
C LEU A 373 -25.77 15.01 -19.56
N LEU A 374 -25.11 15.72 -20.44
CA LEU A 374 -24.15 15.13 -21.38
C LEU A 374 -22.75 15.02 -20.79
N GLU A 375 -22.40 15.92 -19.86
CA GLU A 375 -21.11 15.99 -19.20
C GLU A 375 -21.28 16.59 -17.80
N PRO A 376 -21.03 15.85 -16.72
CA PRO A 376 -20.99 16.41 -15.36
C PRO A 376 -19.74 17.31 -15.20
N ARG A 377 -19.88 18.48 -14.56
CA ARG A 377 -18.85 19.53 -14.63
C ARG A 377 -18.20 19.89 -13.30
N ASN A 378 -18.93 19.74 -12.19
CA ASN A 378 -18.43 20.20 -10.88
C ASN A 378 -17.74 19.06 -10.12
N PRO A 379 -16.58 19.28 -9.51
CA PRO A 379 -15.94 18.28 -8.67
C PRO A 379 -16.90 17.72 -7.62
N ARG A 380 -16.93 16.40 -7.45
CA ARG A 380 -17.85 15.68 -6.55
C ARG A 380 -19.34 15.89 -6.83
N MET A 381 -19.70 16.36 -8.02
CA MET A 381 -21.10 16.45 -8.44
C MET A 381 -21.75 15.07 -8.33
N ILE A 382 -22.95 15.04 -7.75
CA ILE A 382 -23.78 13.83 -7.71
C ILE A 382 -24.67 13.81 -8.93
N PHE A 383 -24.72 12.68 -9.60
CA PHE A 383 -25.54 12.43 -10.77
C PHE A 383 -25.96 10.97 -10.81
N THR A 384 -26.92 10.64 -11.66
CA THR A 384 -27.39 9.27 -11.89
C THR A 384 -27.15 8.83 -13.32
N MET A 385 -26.87 7.55 -13.51
CA MET A 385 -26.85 6.87 -14.81
C MET A 385 -27.23 5.41 -14.69
N GLN A 386 -27.73 4.85 -15.78
CA GLN A 386 -28.06 3.43 -15.88
C GLN A 386 -26.80 2.60 -16.15
N LEU A 387 -26.49 1.65 -15.29
CA LEU A 387 -25.49 0.61 -15.53
C LEU A 387 -26.15 -0.65 -16.11
N PRO A 388 -25.40 -1.50 -16.84
CA PRO A 388 -25.94 -2.74 -17.40
C PRO A 388 -26.38 -3.76 -16.34
N ARG A 389 -25.83 -3.65 -15.13
CA ARG A 389 -26.13 -4.49 -13.97
C ARG A 389 -25.93 -3.70 -12.68
N SER A 390 -26.51 -4.20 -11.59
CA SER A 390 -26.22 -3.67 -10.25
C SER A 390 -24.77 -3.91 -9.87
N VAL A 391 -24.18 -2.94 -9.19
CA VAL A 391 -22.81 -3.00 -8.65
C VAL A 391 -22.81 -2.52 -7.21
N PRO A 392 -21.89 -2.99 -6.37
CA PRO A 392 -21.74 -2.50 -4.99
C PRO A 392 -21.45 -1.00 -4.93
N ALA A 393 -21.85 -0.35 -3.84
CA ALA A 393 -21.32 0.96 -3.50
C ALA A 393 -19.79 0.92 -3.42
N MET A 394 -19.15 2.06 -3.62
CA MET A 394 -17.68 2.21 -3.69
C MET A 394 -17.03 1.52 -4.90
N SER A 395 -17.83 1.10 -5.91
CA SER A 395 -17.31 0.74 -7.24
C SER A 395 -16.80 1.98 -7.96
N PHE A 396 -15.76 1.79 -8.78
CA PHE A 396 -15.17 2.85 -9.60
C PHE A 396 -15.65 2.76 -11.04
N VAL A 397 -15.87 3.93 -11.64
CA VAL A 397 -15.96 4.11 -13.09
C VAL A 397 -14.66 4.73 -13.55
N ARG A 398 -14.00 4.12 -14.53
CA ARG A 398 -12.68 4.53 -15.04
C ARG A 398 -12.62 4.44 -16.56
N HIS A 399 -11.66 5.11 -17.16
CA HIS A 399 -11.33 4.95 -18.57
C HIS A 399 -9.82 4.95 -18.81
N ALA A 400 -9.41 4.35 -19.94
CA ALA A 400 -8.05 4.46 -20.42
C ALA A 400 -7.75 5.92 -20.84
N VAL A 401 -6.56 6.41 -20.50
CA VAL A 401 -6.11 7.75 -20.87
C VAL A 401 -5.51 7.71 -22.26
N ASP A 402 -6.01 8.55 -23.15
CA ASP A 402 -5.37 8.77 -24.47
C ASP A 402 -4.06 9.53 -24.29
N LEU A 403 -2.94 8.81 -24.36
CA LEU A 403 -1.60 9.37 -24.24
C LEU A 403 -1.18 10.17 -25.49
N SER A 404 -1.86 10.00 -26.62
CA SER A 404 -1.54 10.72 -27.86
C SER A 404 -1.87 12.22 -27.77
N ALA A 405 -2.78 12.60 -26.88
CA ALA A 405 -3.20 13.98 -26.64
C ALA A 405 -2.27 14.78 -25.68
N ARG A 406 -1.20 14.17 -25.18
CA ARG A 406 -0.26 14.79 -24.19
C ARG A 406 1.07 15.28 -24.79
N ASN A 407 1.22 15.31 -26.12
CA ASN A 407 2.39 15.88 -26.82
C ASN A 407 2.21 17.35 -27.15
#